data_f2c2e9dcddd9bfdde7c4c887bfc54cf3
#
_entry.id   f2c2e9dcddd9bfdde7c4c887bfc54cf3
#
_cell.length_a   1.000
_cell.length_b   1.000
_cell.length_c   1.000
_cell.angle_alpha   90.00
_cell.angle_beta   90.00
_cell.angle_gamma   90.00
#
_symmetry.space_group_name_H-M   'P 1'
#
loop_
_entity.id
_entity.type
_entity.pdbx_description
1 polymer ?
#
loop_
_entity_poly.entity_id
_entity_poly.type
_entity_poly.pdbx_seq_one_letter_code
_entity_poly.pdbx_strand_id
1 'polypeptide(L)'
;MSTFLNKYPEVVDISSRFQEILDREGLTQETFAKKIGISRGYLSKVLSKKAIPSGALLIKLANKGYDVTWILSGKASGLANWESEKKLLEFHIDRLEEMIFKKKH
;
A
#
# COMPACT_ATOMS: atom_id res chain seq x y z
N MET A 1 -19.07 1.23 19.31
CA MET A 1 -18.68 1.65 17.94
C MET A 1 -18.81 3.16 17.81
N SER A 2 -17.81 3.82 17.28
CA SER A 2 -17.84 5.28 17.18
C SER A 2 -18.70 5.72 15.99
N THR A 3 -19.81 6.42 16.28
CA THR A 3 -20.65 6.99 15.23
C THR A 3 -19.93 8.11 14.46
N PHE A 4 -18.96 8.74 15.11
CA PHE A 4 -18.13 9.76 14.45
C PHE A 4 -17.36 9.20 13.26
N LEU A 5 -16.66 8.08 13.47
CA LEU A 5 -15.88 7.45 12.39
C LEU A 5 -16.76 6.86 11.29
N ASN A 6 -17.96 6.41 11.65
CA ASN A 6 -18.89 5.84 10.67
C ASN A 6 -19.48 6.89 9.72
N LYS A 7 -19.39 8.17 10.05
CA LYS A 7 -19.80 9.24 9.13
C LYS A 7 -18.86 9.41 7.95
N TYR A 8 -17.64 8.87 8.05
CA TYR A 8 -16.61 9.07 7.04
C TYR A 8 -16.30 7.74 6.37
N PRO A 9 -16.90 7.46 5.21
CA PRO A 9 -16.63 6.20 4.49
C PRO A 9 -15.16 5.98 4.21
N GLU A 10 -14.39 7.06 4.08
CA GLU A 10 -12.94 7.01 3.84
C GLU A 10 -12.20 6.27 4.96
N VAL A 11 -12.65 6.41 6.21
CA VAL A 11 -12.02 5.74 7.35
C VAL A 11 -12.24 4.23 7.26
N VAL A 12 -13.42 3.81 6.83
CA VAL A 12 -13.74 2.39 6.63
C VAL A 12 -12.83 1.80 5.54
N ASP A 13 -12.70 2.53 4.45
CA ASP A 13 -11.86 2.10 3.32
C ASP A 13 -10.38 2.04 3.69
N ILE A 14 -9.92 3.01 4.48
CA ILE A 14 -8.54 3.03 4.97
C ILE A 14 -8.25 1.78 5.80
N SER A 15 -9.13 1.42 6.72
CA SER A 15 -8.98 0.20 7.54
C SER A 15 -8.92 -1.05 6.68
N SER A 16 -9.77 -1.13 5.68
CA SER A 16 -9.82 -2.26 4.76
C SER A 16 -8.52 -2.39 3.96
N ARG A 17 -7.97 -1.26 3.53
CA ARG A 17 -6.70 -1.26 2.79
C ARG A 17 -5.53 -1.66 3.66
N PHE A 18 -5.51 -1.24 4.92
CA PHE A 18 -4.51 -1.72 5.87
C PHE A 18 -4.59 -3.23 6.04
N GLN A 19 -5.80 -3.75 6.22
CA GLN A 19 -6.00 -5.20 6.36
C GLN A 19 -5.55 -5.94 5.11
N GLU A 20 -5.81 -5.38 3.93
CA GLU A 20 -5.37 -5.95 2.67
C GLU A 20 -3.85 -6.06 2.60
N ILE A 21 -3.14 -5.06 3.10
CA ILE A 21 -1.67 -5.11 3.13
C ILE A 21 -1.19 -6.25 4.03
N LEU A 22 -1.76 -6.38 5.22
CA LEU A 22 -1.39 -7.46 6.13
C LEU A 22 -1.65 -8.83 5.50
N ASP A 23 -2.82 -8.99 4.89
CA ASP A 23 -3.21 -10.24 4.26
C ASP A 23 -2.29 -10.58 3.08
N ARG A 24 -1.99 -9.59 2.26
CA ARG A 24 -1.12 -9.76 1.09
C ARG A 24 0.29 -10.17 1.51
N GLU A 25 0.80 -9.58 2.58
CA GLU A 25 2.15 -9.89 3.07
C GLU A 25 2.17 -11.09 4.03
N GLY A 26 1.01 -11.61 4.42
CA GLY A 26 0.92 -12.72 5.35
C GLY A 26 1.40 -12.38 6.73
N LEU A 27 1.22 -11.13 7.17
CA LEU A 27 1.72 -10.66 8.47
C LEU A 27 0.60 -10.58 9.49
N THR A 28 0.97 -10.86 10.75
CA THR A 28 0.10 -10.61 11.89
C THR A 28 0.16 -9.13 12.25
N GLN A 29 -0.81 -8.67 13.05
CA GLN A 29 -0.79 -7.30 13.56
C GLN A 29 0.50 -7.01 14.34
N GLU A 30 0.93 -7.95 15.16
CA GLU A 30 2.16 -7.80 15.95
C GLU A 30 3.38 -7.64 15.07
N THR A 31 3.53 -8.51 14.08
CA THR A 31 4.67 -8.49 13.18
C THR A 31 4.69 -7.21 12.33
N PHE A 32 3.53 -6.82 11.82
CA PHE A 32 3.43 -5.60 11.01
C PHE A 32 3.72 -4.36 11.85
N ALA A 33 3.19 -4.31 13.09
CA ALA A 33 3.46 -3.18 13.99
C ALA A 33 4.95 -3.03 14.27
N LYS A 34 5.66 -4.12 14.50
CA LYS A 34 7.10 -4.12 14.69
C LYS A 34 7.83 -3.64 13.44
N LYS A 35 7.41 -4.12 12.28
CA LYS A 35 8.01 -3.74 10.99
C LYS A 35 7.92 -2.23 10.74
N ILE A 36 6.77 -1.65 11.04
CA ILE A 36 6.51 -0.22 10.82
C ILE A 36 7.08 0.64 11.95
N GLY A 37 7.19 0.09 13.15
CA GLY A 37 7.67 0.84 14.31
C GLY A 37 6.56 1.53 15.08
N ILE A 38 5.41 0.90 15.21
CA ILE A 38 4.26 1.39 15.98
C ILE A 38 3.84 0.34 17.00
N SER A 39 3.00 0.75 17.97
CA SER A 39 2.47 -0.22 18.91
C SER A 39 1.38 -1.07 18.27
N ARG A 40 1.28 -2.32 18.70
CA ARG A 40 0.22 -3.21 18.26
C ARG A 40 -1.15 -2.65 18.63
N GLY A 41 -1.27 -2.03 19.81
CA GLY A 41 -2.53 -1.44 20.25
C GLY A 41 -3.01 -0.33 19.33
N TYR A 42 -2.10 0.51 18.87
CA TYR A 42 -2.45 1.56 17.93
C TYR A 42 -2.87 0.98 16.57
N LEU A 43 -2.11 0.02 16.06
CA LEU A 43 -2.47 -0.64 14.81
C LEU A 43 -3.84 -1.30 14.91
N SER A 44 -4.13 -1.97 16.03
CA SER A 44 -5.44 -2.59 16.27
C SER A 44 -6.57 -1.56 16.22
N LYS A 45 -6.35 -0.36 16.77
CA LYS A 45 -7.35 0.71 16.72
C LYS A 45 -7.59 1.19 15.30
N VAL A 46 -6.54 1.32 14.51
CA VAL A 46 -6.67 1.73 13.10
C VAL A 46 -7.45 0.67 12.32
N LEU A 47 -7.11 -0.60 12.50
CA LEU A 47 -7.79 -1.70 11.81
C LEU A 47 -9.24 -1.86 12.22
N SER A 48 -9.57 -1.55 13.49
CA SER A 48 -10.95 -1.65 13.99
C SER A 48 -11.75 -0.36 13.78
N LYS A 49 -11.21 0.62 13.06
CA LYS A 49 -11.87 1.89 12.74
C LYS A 49 -12.09 2.78 13.96
N LYS A 50 -11.31 2.56 15.01
CA LYS A 50 -11.36 3.39 16.22
C LYS A 50 -10.37 4.54 16.21
N ALA A 51 -9.46 4.55 15.25
CA ALA A 51 -8.47 5.62 15.10
C ALA A 51 -8.19 5.87 13.63
N ILE A 52 -7.87 7.11 13.31
CA ILE A 52 -7.41 7.52 11.98
C ILE A 52 -5.88 7.46 12.00
N PRO A 53 -5.24 7.01 10.91
CA PRO A 53 -3.78 7.01 10.85
C PRO A 53 -3.22 8.42 11.08
N SER A 54 -2.24 8.52 11.97
CA SER A 54 -1.56 9.79 12.22
C SER A 54 -0.56 10.11 11.12
N GLY A 55 -0.16 11.37 11.02
CA GLY A 55 0.90 11.77 10.11
C GLY A 55 2.19 10.99 10.36
N ALA A 56 2.52 10.75 11.63
CA ALA A 56 3.71 9.97 11.98
C ALA A 56 3.65 8.54 11.42
N LEU A 57 2.48 7.90 11.51
CA LEU A 57 2.30 6.56 10.94
C LEU A 57 2.46 6.58 9.42
N LEU A 58 1.87 7.59 8.76
CA LEU A 58 1.96 7.72 7.32
C LEU A 58 3.41 7.90 6.85
N ILE A 59 4.19 8.68 7.57
CA ILE A 59 5.61 8.87 7.27
C ILE A 59 6.36 7.54 7.40
N LYS A 60 6.10 6.79 8.46
CA LYS A 60 6.73 5.49 8.68
C LYS A 60 6.39 4.50 7.57
N LEU A 61 5.14 4.49 7.13
CA LEU A 61 4.70 3.65 6.02
C LEU A 61 5.40 4.03 4.72
N ALA A 62 5.45 5.32 4.41
CA ALA A 62 6.11 5.82 3.21
C ALA A 62 7.59 5.43 3.20
N ASN A 63 8.27 5.55 4.35
CA ASN A 63 9.67 5.19 4.48
C ASN A 63 9.92 3.69 4.27
N LYS A 64 8.92 2.87 4.49
CA LYS A 64 9.01 1.42 4.24
C LYS A 64 8.57 1.03 2.83
N GLY A 65 8.21 2.00 2.01
CA GLY A 65 7.87 1.76 0.62
C GLY A 65 6.39 1.49 0.35
N TYR A 66 5.53 1.67 1.34
CA TYR A 66 4.09 1.50 1.13
C TYR A 66 3.50 2.71 0.42
N ASP A 67 2.52 2.45 -0.44
CA ASP A 67 1.83 3.51 -1.17
C ASP A 67 0.78 4.16 -0.28
N VAL A 68 1.17 5.23 0.41
CA VAL A 68 0.31 5.96 1.33
C VAL A 68 -0.87 6.60 0.59
N THR A 69 -0.66 7.08 -0.63
CA THR A 69 -1.73 7.65 -1.42
C THR A 69 -2.82 6.63 -1.68
N TRP A 70 -2.45 5.40 -2.02
CA TRP A 70 -3.42 4.33 -2.20
C TRP A 70 -4.15 4.00 -0.89
N ILE A 71 -3.42 3.94 0.22
CA ILE A 71 -4.04 3.66 1.52
C ILE A 71 -5.12 4.69 1.85
N LEU A 72 -4.84 5.95 1.58
CA LEU A 72 -5.75 7.04 1.93
C LEU A 72 -6.88 7.23 0.92
N SER A 73 -6.61 7.08 -0.35
CA SER A 73 -7.56 7.43 -1.41
C SER A 73 -8.10 6.27 -2.23
N GLY A 74 -7.46 5.11 -2.15
CA GLY A 74 -7.80 3.97 -2.99
C GLY A 74 -7.26 4.08 -4.42
N LYS A 75 -6.51 5.13 -4.71
CA LYS A 75 -5.89 5.34 -6.03
C LYS A 75 -4.39 5.20 -5.89
N ALA A 76 -3.76 4.51 -6.84
CA ALA A 76 -2.31 4.39 -6.84
C ALA A 76 -1.67 5.77 -6.96
N SER A 77 -0.55 5.99 -6.27
CA SER A 77 0.20 7.22 -6.39
C SER A 77 0.81 7.33 -7.79
N GLY A 78 1.16 8.57 -8.18
CA GLY A 78 1.85 8.77 -9.45
C GLY A 78 3.14 7.98 -9.54
N LEU A 79 3.86 7.87 -8.41
CA LEU A 79 5.09 7.09 -8.37
C LEU A 79 4.83 5.60 -8.55
N ALA A 80 3.79 5.05 -7.89
CA ALA A 80 3.42 3.65 -8.04
C ALA A 80 2.99 3.34 -9.47
N ASN A 81 2.23 4.24 -10.10
CA ASN A 81 1.85 4.12 -11.51
C ASN A 81 3.07 4.13 -12.41
N TRP A 82 4.02 5.03 -12.14
CA TRP A 82 5.27 5.09 -12.91
C TRP A 82 6.04 3.79 -12.85
N GLU A 83 6.16 3.20 -11.66
CA GLU A 83 6.85 1.91 -11.49
C GLU A 83 6.17 0.81 -12.31
N SER A 84 4.85 0.75 -12.30
CA SER A 84 4.10 -0.23 -13.09
C SER A 84 4.30 -0.01 -14.59
N GLU A 85 4.21 1.24 -15.05
CA GLU A 85 4.42 1.60 -16.44
C GLU A 85 5.84 1.29 -16.88
N LYS A 86 6.81 1.58 -16.01
CA LYS A 86 8.21 1.29 -16.29
C LYS A 86 8.44 -0.21 -16.52
N LYS A 87 7.86 -1.05 -15.68
CA LYS A 87 7.96 -2.50 -15.82
C LYS A 87 7.34 -2.98 -17.14
N LEU A 88 6.21 -2.41 -17.52
CA LEU A 88 5.58 -2.75 -18.79
C LEU A 88 6.45 -2.32 -19.97
N LEU A 89 7.03 -1.14 -19.90
CA LEU A 89 7.93 -0.64 -20.96
C LEU A 89 9.16 -1.53 -21.07
N GLU A 90 9.77 -1.91 -19.96
CA GLU A 90 10.92 -2.82 -19.96
C GLU A 90 10.57 -4.16 -20.60
N PHE A 91 9.40 -4.70 -20.29
CA PHE A 91 8.92 -5.94 -20.88
C PHE A 91 8.76 -5.82 -22.40
N HIS A 92 8.19 -4.72 -22.87
CA HIS A 92 8.02 -4.46 -24.30
C HIS A 92 9.35 -4.30 -25.02
N ILE A 93 10.29 -3.61 -24.40
CA ILE A 93 11.64 -3.43 -24.96
C ILE A 93 12.32 -4.79 -25.11
N ASP A 94 12.27 -5.62 -24.08
CA ASP A 94 12.85 -6.98 -24.11
C ASP A 94 12.28 -7.81 -25.26
N ARG A 95 10.95 -7.75 -25.43
CA ARG A 95 10.30 -8.48 -26.52
C ARG A 95 10.72 -7.98 -27.88
N LEU A 96 10.83 -6.66 -28.03
CA LEU A 96 11.27 -6.06 -29.28
C LEU A 96 12.71 -6.43 -29.62
N GLU A 97 13.60 -6.42 -28.64
CA GLU A 97 14.98 -6.86 -28.80
C GLU A 97 15.04 -8.33 -29.21
N GLU A 98 14.28 -9.20 -28.57
CA GLU A 98 14.19 -10.60 -28.94
C GLU A 98 13.77 -10.78 -30.38
N MET A 99 12.76 -10.06 -30.82
CA MET A 99 12.27 -10.12 -32.19
C MET A 99 13.33 -9.68 -33.19
N ILE A 100 14.07 -8.62 -32.87
CA ILE A 100 15.13 -8.11 -33.72
C ILE A 100 16.26 -9.11 -33.82
N PHE A 101 16.71 -9.68 -32.72
CA PHE A 101 17.78 -10.67 -32.71
C PHE A 101 17.38 -11.94 -33.47
N LYS A 102 16.15 -12.41 -33.33
CA LYS A 102 15.66 -13.56 -34.07
C LYS A 102 15.63 -13.32 -35.57
N LYS A 103 15.34 -12.09 -36.00
CA LYS A 103 15.32 -11.75 -37.42
C LYS A 103 16.71 -11.68 -38.02
N LYS A 104 17.73 -11.43 -37.23
CA LYS A 104 19.12 -11.36 -37.69
C LYS A 104 19.78 -12.72 -37.82
N HIS A 105 19.18 -13.71 -37.22
CA HIS A 105 19.65 -15.10 -37.30
C HIS A 105 18.83 -15.90 -38.26
#